data_2153b5a71c3af9dcb4cbbbe13e68ff5d
#
_entry.id   2153b5a71c3af9dcb4cbbbe13e68ff5d
#
_cell.length_a   1.000
_cell.length_b   1.000
_cell.length_c   1.000
_cell.angle_alpha   90.00
_cell.angle_beta   90.00
_cell.angle_gamma   90.00
#
_symmetry.space_group_name_H-M   'P 1'
#
loop_
_entity.id
_entity.type
_entity.pdbx_description
1 polymer ?
#
loop_
_entity_poly.entity_id
_entity_poly.type
_entity_poly.pdbx_seq_one_letter_code
_entity_poly.pdbx_strand_id
1 'polypeptide(L)'
;MTRDISNKYKVFSSGFGSRIGVLFFAFFAMFLIVGFAGQLLHHLMGNSRNYILLTSALQALIIFCVPTLLSAWLCDKDPVNYVGLRFDLRWSHIVGIVIIMLITSPMMNMLIEWNANISLPDSLSEIAAKMKEMEDMAAATTETLLSETSIYALLSGILVIGILTGIGEEMFFRAGIQRILASAGMNPHLAIWIAAFLFSAMHLQFFGFFPRMLLGAFFGYLYYSTRSIWVPALAHALNNSIVVVNSWLINKGFTSDGYQKFTETSPELYMVVISAIVTLIFITLCWRRFFNHSTQLPECRD
;
A
#
# COMPACT_ATOMS: atom_id res chain seq x y z
N MET A 1 4.94 -9.24 -45.37
CA MET A 1 6.11 -9.49 -44.48
C MET A 1 5.71 -9.11 -43.07
N THR A 2 4.83 -9.94 -42.50
CA THR A 2 4.39 -9.81 -41.09
C THR A 2 5.47 -10.42 -40.22
N ARG A 3 6.35 -9.61 -39.66
CA ARG A 3 7.28 -10.07 -38.62
C ARG A 3 6.45 -10.59 -37.46
N ASP A 4 6.62 -11.87 -37.19
CA ASP A 4 5.98 -12.61 -36.11
C ASP A 4 6.31 -11.94 -34.76
N ILE A 5 5.38 -11.16 -34.28
CA ILE A 5 5.49 -10.44 -32.99
C ILE A 5 5.52 -11.46 -31.82
N SER A 6 5.12 -12.71 -32.08
CA SER A 6 5.06 -13.80 -31.08
C SER A 6 6.44 -14.18 -30.51
N ASN A 7 7.53 -13.89 -31.21
CA ASN A 7 8.87 -14.27 -30.79
C ASN A 7 9.53 -13.28 -29.80
N LYS A 8 9.00 -12.07 -29.64
CA LYS A 8 9.52 -11.09 -28.70
C LYS A 8 9.28 -11.48 -27.23
N TYR A 9 8.18 -12.18 -26.97
CA TYR A 9 7.76 -12.58 -25.62
C TYR A 9 8.38 -13.89 -25.14
N LYS A 10 9.05 -14.65 -26.03
CA LYS A 10 9.70 -15.93 -25.67
C LYS A 10 11.00 -15.79 -24.90
N VAL A 11 11.60 -14.60 -24.85
CA VAL A 11 12.89 -14.43 -24.16
C VAL A 11 12.74 -14.52 -22.65
N PHE A 12 11.54 -14.23 -22.13
CA PHE A 12 11.23 -14.26 -20.68
C PHE A 12 9.93 -15.01 -20.34
N SER A 13 9.39 -15.83 -21.25
CA SER A 13 8.23 -16.73 -20.99
C SER A 13 8.53 -17.83 -19.98
N SER A 14 9.58 -17.67 -19.27
CA SER A 14 10.16 -18.62 -18.34
C SER A 14 9.62 -18.35 -16.93
N GLY A 15 9.63 -19.40 -16.13
CA GLY A 15 9.04 -19.55 -14.82
C GLY A 15 9.23 -18.42 -13.82
N PHE A 16 8.72 -18.65 -12.63
CA PHE A 16 8.73 -17.80 -11.46
C PHE A 16 10.04 -17.00 -11.24
N GLY A 17 11.21 -17.68 -11.35
CA GLY A 17 12.51 -17.06 -11.11
C GLY A 17 12.83 -15.88 -12.01
N SER A 18 12.46 -15.95 -13.31
CA SER A 18 12.70 -14.84 -14.24
C SER A 18 11.78 -13.66 -13.97
N ARG A 19 10.50 -13.88 -13.68
CA ARG A 19 9.54 -12.82 -13.41
C ARG A 19 9.90 -12.04 -12.15
N ILE A 20 10.20 -12.76 -11.07
CA ILE A 20 10.62 -12.15 -9.82
C ILE A 20 11.97 -11.47 -9.96
N GLY A 21 12.91 -12.07 -10.71
CA GLY A 21 14.23 -11.49 -10.99
C GLY A 21 14.13 -10.17 -11.76
N VAL A 22 13.30 -10.10 -12.82
CA VAL A 22 13.06 -8.86 -13.58
C VAL A 22 12.44 -7.78 -12.68
N LEU A 23 11.43 -8.16 -11.87
CA LEU A 23 10.76 -7.22 -10.97
C LEU A 23 11.76 -6.60 -9.99
N PHE A 24 12.55 -7.42 -9.28
CA PHE A 24 13.49 -6.91 -8.28
C PHE A 24 14.70 -6.23 -8.90
N PHE A 25 15.23 -6.72 -10.03
CA PHE A 25 16.32 -6.02 -10.73
C PHE A 25 15.89 -4.61 -11.16
N ALA A 26 14.71 -4.49 -11.78
CA ALA A 26 14.17 -3.20 -12.17
C ALA A 26 13.89 -2.30 -10.95
N PHE A 27 13.36 -2.88 -9.86
CA PHE A 27 13.13 -2.15 -8.60
C PHE A 27 14.44 -1.56 -8.05
N PHE A 28 15.50 -2.36 -7.92
CA PHE A 28 16.79 -1.86 -7.43
C PHE A 28 17.43 -0.84 -8.37
N ALA A 29 17.32 -1.04 -9.69
CA ALA A 29 17.82 -0.07 -10.67
C ALA A 29 17.07 1.28 -10.52
N MET A 30 15.74 1.27 -10.43
CA MET A 30 14.95 2.48 -10.25
C MET A 30 15.18 3.11 -8.87
N PHE A 31 15.38 2.31 -7.83
CA PHE A 31 15.73 2.78 -6.49
C PHE A 31 17.04 3.58 -6.50
N LEU A 32 18.08 3.08 -7.19
CA LEU A 32 19.35 3.78 -7.34
C LEU A 32 19.20 5.10 -8.14
N ILE A 33 18.44 5.06 -9.24
CA ILE A 33 18.19 6.25 -10.08
C ILE A 33 17.45 7.33 -9.28
N VAL A 34 16.37 6.96 -8.59
CA VAL A 34 15.58 7.90 -7.77
C VAL A 34 16.37 8.36 -6.55
N GLY A 35 17.19 7.48 -5.95
CA GLY A 35 18.09 7.86 -4.86
C GLY A 35 19.10 8.93 -5.28
N PHE A 36 19.73 8.75 -6.45
CA PHE A 36 20.64 9.76 -7.00
C PHE A 36 19.93 11.08 -7.35
N ALA A 37 18.76 11.00 -8.00
CA ALA A 37 17.93 12.17 -8.28
C ALA A 37 17.48 12.87 -6.98
N GLY A 38 17.14 12.11 -5.95
CA GLY A 38 16.78 12.62 -4.64
C GLY A 38 17.92 13.40 -3.96
N GLN A 39 19.16 12.90 -4.05
CA GLN A 39 20.32 13.64 -3.52
C GLN A 39 20.54 14.98 -4.25
N LEU A 40 20.40 14.99 -5.58
CA LEU A 40 20.47 16.22 -6.36
C LEU A 40 19.37 17.21 -6.00
N LEU A 41 18.14 16.73 -5.86
CA LEU A 41 16.99 17.54 -5.43
C LEU A 41 17.18 18.08 -4.00
N HIS A 42 17.72 17.26 -3.10
CA HIS A 42 18.03 17.70 -1.73
C HIS A 42 19.05 18.83 -1.72
N HIS A 43 20.07 18.76 -2.57
CA HIS A 43 21.07 19.83 -2.71
C HIS A 43 20.45 21.15 -3.21
N LEU A 44 19.43 21.09 -4.07
CA LEU A 44 18.76 22.26 -4.64
C LEU A 44 17.66 22.83 -3.74
N MET A 45 16.92 22.00 -3.02
CA MET A 45 15.68 22.35 -2.32
C MET A 45 15.79 22.24 -0.78
N GLY A 46 16.90 21.69 -0.28
CA GLY A 46 17.04 21.35 1.14
C GLY A 46 15.99 20.31 1.59
N ASN A 47 15.79 20.19 2.89
CA ASN A 47 14.79 19.29 3.47
C ASN A 47 13.41 19.96 3.57
N SER A 48 12.93 20.51 2.44
CA SER A 48 11.65 21.19 2.36
C SER A 48 10.50 20.21 2.13
N ARG A 49 9.28 20.61 2.50
CA ARG A 49 8.06 19.86 2.21
C ARG A 49 7.93 19.50 0.72
N ASN A 50 8.22 20.45 -0.17
CA ASN A 50 8.14 20.23 -1.62
C ASN A 50 9.18 19.22 -2.11
N TYR A 51 10.39 19.20 -1.52
CA TYR A 51 11.38 18.15 -1.78
C TYR A 51 10.84 16.78 -1.40
N ILE A 52 10.25 16.63 -0.21
CA ILE A 52 9.71 15.35 0.27
C ILE A 52 8.54 14.91 -0.62
N LEU A 53 7.63 15.82 -0.98
CA LEU A 53 6.53 15.51 -1.91
C LEU A 53 7.03 15.03 -3.28
N LEU A 54 8.01 15.73 -3.85
CA LEU A 54 8.55 15.38 -5.16
C LEU A 54 9.26 14.01 -5.13
N THR A 55 10.06 13.75 -4.12
CA THR A 55 10.73 12.44 -3.95
C THR A 55 9.74 11.32 -3.69
N SER A 56 8.68 11.56 -2.93
CA SER A 56 7.58 10.60 -2.73
C SER A 56 6.84 10.30 -4.05
N ALA A 57 6.57 11.32 -4.86
CA ALA A 57 5.96 11.12 -6.18
C ALA A 57 6.87 10.33 -7.14
N LEU A 58 8.18 10.63 -7.16
CA LEU A 58 9.16 9.87 -7.93
C LEU A 58 9.26 8.42 -7.46
N GLN A 59 9.24 8.19 -6.14
CA GLN A 59 9.20 6.85 -5.56
C GLN A 59 7.97 6.10 -6.02
N ALA A 60 6.78 6.66 -5.88
CA ALA A 60 5.52 6.03 -6.27
C ALA A 60 5.50 5.67 -7.77
N LEU A 61 5.88 6.60 -8.64
CA LEU A 61 5.78 6.42 -10.08
C LEU A 61 6.95 5.62 -10.67
N ILE A 62 8.17 5.85 -10.21
CA ILE A 62 9.36 5.26 -10.81
C ILE A 62 9.78 3.97 -10.08
N ILE A 63 9.89 3.99 -8.74
CA ILE A 63 10.37 2.81 -8.01
C ILE A 63 9.31 1.69 -7.98
N PHE A 64 8.03 2.03 -7.91
CA PHE A 64 6.96 1.04 -7.78
C PHE A 64 6.24 0.72 -9.10
N CYS A 65 5.84 1.73 -9.89
CA CYS A 65 5.09 1.45 -11.11
C CYS A 65 5.98 0.90 -12.23
N VAL A 66 7.16 1.49 -12.47
CA VAL A 66 8.01 1.09 -13.62
C VAL A 66 8.45 -0.36 -13.55
N PRO A 67 8.95 -0.91 -12.42
CA PRO A 67 9.34 -2.32 -12.34
C PRO A 67 8.18 -3.28 -12.61
N THR A 68 6.99 -2.95 -12.09
CA THR A 68 5.78 -3.76 -12.30
C THR A 68 5.34 -3.76 -13.76
N LEU A 69 5.29 -2.59 -14.39
CA LEU A 69 4.93 -2.45 -15.80
C LEU A 69 5.97 -3.10 -16.72
N LEU A 70 7.25 -2.96 -16.40
CA LEU A 70 8.34 -3.59 -17.15
C LEU A 70 8.28 -5.11 -17.02
N SER A 71 8.08 -5.63 -15.81
CA SER A 71 7.92 -7.06 -15.58
C SER A 71 6.70 -7.62 -16.33
N ALA A 72 5.56 -6.93 -16.27
CA ALA A 72 4.36 -7.32 -17.01
C ALA A 72 4.58 -7.29 -18.53
N TRP A 73 5.23 -6.24 -19.05
CA TRP A 73 5.50 -6.09 -20.47
C TRP A 73 6.46 -7.14 -21.02
N LEU A 74 7.47 -7.54 -20.24
CA LEU A 74 8.45 -8.56 -20.64
C LEU A 74 7.91 -9.99 -20.50
N CYS A 75 6.99 -10.22 -19.55
CA CYS A 75 6.58 -11.56 -19.13
C CYS A 75 5.16 -11.96 -19.54
N ASP A 76 4.36 -11.06 -20.11
CA ASP A 76 2.98 -11.35 -20.49
C ASP A 76 2.60 -10.77 -21.86
N LYS A 77 1.69 -11.43 -22.57
CA LYS A 77 1.19 -11.00 -23.88
C LYS A 77 0.18 -9.84 -23.78
N ASP A 78 -0.51 -9.72 -22.64
CA ASP A 78 -1.46 -8.65 -22.31
C ASP A 78 -1.09 -7.99 -20.96
N PRO A 79 -0.06 -7.14 -20.93
CA PRO A 79 0.42 -6.53 -19.69
C PRO A 79 -0.64 -5.68 -18.98
N VAL A 80 -1.58 -5.08 -19.72
CA VAL A 80 -2.66 -4.27 -19.16
C VAL A 80 -3.61 -5.15 -18.34
N ASN A 81 -4.00 -6.29 -18.88
CA ASN A 81 -4.83 -7.26 -18.18
C ASN A 81 -4.07 -8.00 -17.07
N TYR A 82 -2.78 -8.27 -17.31
CA TYR A 82 -1.90 -8.87 -16.31
C TYR A 82 -1.85 -8.02 -15.04
N VAL A 83 -1.63 -6.74 -15.13
CA VAL A 83 -1.58 -5.81 -13.99
C VAL A 83 -2.97 -5.51 -13.41
N GLY A 84 -4.04 -5.74 -14.17
CA GLY A 84 -5.42 -5.38 -13.78
C GLY A 84 -5.72 -3.90 -13.98
N LEU A 85 -5.10 -3.26 -14.99
CA LEU A 85 -5.30 -1.83 -15.30
C LEU A 85 -6.63 -1.54 -16.00
N ARG A 86 -7.39 -2.55 -16.42
CA ARG A 86 -8.74 -2.31 -16.94
C ARG A 86 -9.60 -1.69 -15.86
N PHE A 87 -10.18 -0.53 -16.18
CA PHE A 87 -10.98 0.21 -15.22
C PHE A 87 -12.33 -0.49 -15.01
N ASP A 88 -12.49 -1.15 -13.87
CA ASP A 88 -13.74 -1.76 -13.41
C ASP A 88 -13.99 -1.34 -11.95
N LEU A 89 -14.17 -0.04 -11.74
CA LEU A 89 -14.51 0.52 -10.44
C LEU A 89 -16.02 0.80 -10.40
N ARG A 90 -16.73 0.09 -9.52
CA ARG A 90 -18.21 0.21 -9.34
C ARG A 90 -18.51 0.97 -8.07
N TRP A 91 -19.67 1.62 -8.03
CA TRP A 91 -20.15 2.28 -6.81
C TRP A 91 -20.21 1.34 -5.61
N SER A 92 -20.56 0.07 -5.83
CA SER A 92 -20.55 -0.94 -4.77
C SER A 92 -19.17 -1.18 -4.15
N HIS A 93 -18.08 -1.07 -4.94
CA HIS A 93 -16.73 -1.16 -4.41
C HIS A 93 -16.42 0.05 -3.51
N ILE A 94 -16.78 1.25 -3.94
CA ILE A 94 -16.53 2.49 -3.16
C ILE A 94 -17.28 2.43 -1.84
N VAL A 95 -18.58 2.15 -1.89
CA VAL A 95 -19.42 2.05 -0.68
C VAL A 95 -18.93 0.94 0.25
N GLY A 96 -18.60 -0.24 -0.30
CA GLY A 96 -18.08 -1.36 0.47
C GLY A 96 -16.76 -1.04 1.18
N ILE A 97 -15.83 -0.35 0.49
CA ILE A 97 -14.55 0.10 1.07
C ILE A 97 -14.80 1.08 2.22
N VAL A 98 -15.62 2.10 2.00
CA VAL A 98 -15.91 3.09 3.04
C VAL A 98 -16.55 2.44 4.27
N ILE A 99 -17.55 1.58 4.07
CA ILE A 99 -18.23 0.87 5.16
C ILE A 99 -17.24 0.00 5.94
N ILE A 100 -16.41 -0.81 5.26
CA ILE A 100 -15.47 -1.70 5.97
C ILE A 100 -14.42 -0.89 6.74
N MET A 101 -13.90 0.20 6.17
CA MET A 101 -12.94 1.07 6.85
C MET A 101 -13.52 1.71 8.12
N LEU A 102 -14.78 2.17 8.06
CA LEU A 102 -15.46 2.72 9.23
C LEU A 102 -15.72 1.65 10.30
N ILE A 103 -16.17 0.48 9.90
CA ILE A 103 -16.47 -0.63 10.83
C ILE A 103 -15.20 -1.13 11.50
N THR A 104 -14.09 -1.24 10.77
CA THR A 104 -12.83 -1.77 11.29
C THR A 104 -12.03 -0.76 12.12
N SER A 105 -12.36 0.51 12.06
CA SER A 105 -11.61 1.61 12.70
C SER A 105 -11.35 1.38 14.21
N PRO A 106 -12.33 1.01 15.06
CA PRO A 106 -12.04 0.77 16.47
C PRO A 106 -11.06 -0.38 16.72
N MET A 107 -11.21 -1.49 15.97
CA MET A 107 -10.30 -2.62 16.06
C MET A 107 -8.89 -2.23 15.60
N MET A 108 -8.77 -1.46 14.52
CA MET A 108 -7.49 -1.00 14.00
C MET A 108 -6.79 -0.04 14.96
N ASN A 109 -7.52 0.89 15.58
CA ASN A 109 -6.96 1.81 16.57
C ASN A 109 -6.38 1.06 17.78
N MET A 110 -7.11 0.08 18.31
CA MET A 110 -6.57 -0.78 19.38
C MET A 110 -5.31 -1.54 18.95
N LEU A 111 -5.28 -2.06 17.72
CA LEU A 111 -4.11 -2.75 17.19
C LEU A 111 -2.91 -1.82 17.02
N ILE A 112 -3.14 -0.57 16.57
CA ILE A 112 -2.11 0.47 16.46
C ILE A 112 -1.51 0.76 17.84
N GLU A 113 -2.36 0.99 18.83
CA GLU A 113 -1.95 1.24 20.21
C GLU A 113 -1.19 0.06 20.80
N TRP A 114 -1.72 -1.16 20.65
CA TRP A 114 -1.03 -2.38 21.09
C TRP A 114 0.35 -2.51 20.44
N ASN A 115 0.47 -2.32 19.13
CA ASN A 115 1.74 -2.45 18.41
C ASN A 115 2.73 -1.34 18.83
N ALA A 116 2.26 -0.12 19.05
CA ALA A 116 3.09 1.00 19.50
C ALA A 116 3.68 0.78 20.90
N ASN A 117 3.00 0.00 21.75
CA ASN A 117 3.41 -0.30 23.11
C ASN A 117 4.22 -1.60 23.24
N ILE A 118 4.55 -2.29 22.15
CA ILE A 118 5.41 -3.48 22.21
C ILE A 118 6.82 -3.07 22.65
N SER A 119 7.28 -3.64 23.77
CA SER A 119 8.65 -3.51 24.24
C SER A 119 9.47 -4.74 23.88
N LEU A 120 10.69 -4.55 23.41
CA LEU A 120 11.63 -5.65 23.22
C LEU A 120 12.35 -5.99 24.53
N PRO A 121 12.78 -7.24 24.72
CA PRO A 121 13.58 -7.63 25.87
C PRO A 121 14.89 -6.83 25.97
N ASP A 122 15.42 -6.65 27.18
CA ASP A 122 16.66 -5.91 27.43
C ASP A 122 17.86 -6.42 26.62
N SER A 123 17.89 -7.72 26.32
CA SER A 123 18.91 -8.34 25.46
C SER A 123 18.92 -7.82 24.01
N LEU A 124 17.86 -7.13 23.58
CA LEU A 124 17.70 -6.52 22.26
C LEU A 124 17.64 -4.99 22.31
N SER A 125 18.15 -4.39 23.40
CA SER A 125 18.08 -2.92 23.62
C SER A 125 18.72 -2.10 22.51
N GLU A 126 19.83 -2.54 21.91
CA GLU A 126 20.48 -1.87 20.79
C GLU A 126 19.59 -1.89 19.53
N ILE A 127 18.92 -3.01 19.28
CA ILE A 127 17.97 -3.14 18.16
C ILE A 127 16.75 -2.24 18.43
N ALA A 128 16.21 -2.25 19.66
CA ALA A 128 15.11 -1.39 20.06
C ALA A 128 15.44 0.11 19.86
N ALA A 129 16.64 0.53 20.24
CA ALA A 129 17.11 1.90 20.06
C ALA A 129 17.17 2.27 18.55
N LYS A 130 17.69 1.37 17.72
CA LYS A 130 17.75 1.59 16.26
C LYS A 130 16.36 1.68 15.62
N MET A 131 15.43 0.80 16.04
CA MET A 131 14.04 0.83 15.58
C MET A 131 13.35 2.15 15.98
N LYS A 132 13.59 2.62 17.20
CA LYS A 132 13.07 3.90 17.68
C LYS A 132 13.64 5.08 16.89
N GLU A 133 14.94 5.09 16.60
CA GLU A 133 15.58 6.11 15.75
C GLU A 133 14.91 6.18 14.35
N MET A 134 14.64 5.03 13.74
CA MET A 134 13.97 4.97 12.42
C MET A 134 12.53 5.47 12.49
N GLU A 135 11.80 5.14 13.55
CA GLU A 135 10.44 5.63 13.78
C GLU A 135 10.42 7.16 13.96
N ASP A 136 11.34 7.70 14.76
CA ASP A 136 11.44 9.15 14.99
C ASP A 136 11.80 9.92 13.71
N MET A 137 12.66 9.37 12.85
CA MET A 137 12.94 9.94 11.52
C MET A 137 11.70 9.95 10.61
N ALA A 138 10.94 8.85 10.62
CA ALA A 138 9.71 8.76 9.84
C ALA A 138 8.63 9.73 10.36
N ALA A 139 8.51 9.87 11.69
CA ALA A 139 7.60 10.82 12.33
C ALA A 139 7.95 12.26 11.96
N ALA A 140 9.22 12.64 12.03
CA ALA A 140 9.69 13.98 11.64
C ALA A 140 9.42 14.29 10.16
N THR A 141 9.58 13.30 9.28
CA THR A 141 9.25 13.42 7.86
C THR A 141 7.76 13.65 7.66
N THR A 142 6.93 12.88 8.36
CA THR A 142 5.47 13.00 8.32
C THR A 142 5.01 14.35 8.87
N GLU A 143 5.59 14.82 9.96
CA GLU A 143 5.32 16.15 10.52
C GLU A 143 5.63 17.24 9.50
N THR A 144 6.81 17.20 8.87
CA THR A 144 7.18 18.15 7.81
C THR A 144 6.17 18.17 6.66
N LEU A 145 5.67 17.01 6.26
CA LEU A 145 4.68 16.87 5.18
C LEU A 145 3.30 17.42 5.55
N LEU A 146 2.87 17.24 6.80
CA LEU A 146 1.49 17.47 7.24
C LEU A 146 1.29 18.73 8.07
N SER A 147 2.36 19.45 8.46
CA SER A 147 2.26 20.64 9.32
C SER A 147 1.63 21.87 8.64
N GLU A 148 1.73 21.99 7.32
CA GLU A 148 1.21 23.15 6.59
C GLU A 148 -0.31 23.13 6.45
N THR A 149 -0.93 24.31 6.64
CA THR A 149 -2.39 24.49 6.65
C THR A 149 -2.96 25.15 5.40
N SER A 150 -2.15 25.37 4.36
CA SER A 150 -2.63 25.95 3.10
C SER A 150 -3.50 24.94 2.32
N ILE A 151 -4.37 25.46 1.46
CA ILE A 151 -5.15 24.60 0.54
C ILE A 151 -4.24 23.84 -0.44
N TYR A 152 -3.10 24.46 -0.81
CA TYR A 152 -2.07 23.80 -1.61
C TYR A 152 -1.49 22.59 -0.88
N ALA A 153 -1.22 22.72 0.43
CA ALA A 153 -0.72 21.63 1.25
C ALA A 153 -1.71 20.46 1.31
N LEU A 154 -3.00 20.75 1.48
CA LEU A 154 -4.06 19.75 1.46
C LEU A 154 -4.12 19.01 0.12
N LEU A 155 -4.26 19.76 -0.98
CA LEU A 155 -4.45 19.16 -2.31
C LEU A 155 -3.21 18.39 -2.79
N SER A 156 -2.01 18.95 -2.59
CA SER A 156 -0.75 18.26 -2.94
C SER A 156 -0.50 17.03 -2.06
N GLY A 157 -0.87 17.08 -0.78
CA GLY A 157 -0.82 15.93 0.12
C GLY A 157 -1.77 14.81 -0.31
N ILE A 158 -3.03 15.12 -0.61
CA ILE A 158 -3.99 14.14 -1.13
C ILE A 158 -3.49 13.54 -2.46
N LEU A 159 -2.97 14.36 -3.37
CA LEU A 159 -2.48 13.88 -4.66
C LEU A 159 -1.28 12.95 -4.50
N VAL A 160 -0.26 13.37 -3.74
CA VAL A 160 1.00 12.63 -3.67
C VAL A 160 0.92 11.51 -2.64
N ILE A 161 0.59 11.83 -1.37
CA ILE A 161 0.58 10.86 -0.27
C ILE A 161 -0.63 9.92 -0.41
N GLY A 162 -1.80 10.45 -0.77
CA GLY A 162 -3.02 9.68 -0.96
C GLY A 162 -2.97 8.86 -2.26
N ILE A 163 -3.08 9.55 -3.39
CA ILE A 163 -3.38 8.93 -4.68
C ILE A 163 -2.15 8.28 -5.31
N LEU A 164 -1.06 9.04 -5.51
CA LEU A 164 0.11 8.51 -6.21
C LEU A 164 0.79 7.39 -5.43
N THR A 165 0.98 7.56 -4.12
CA THR A 165 1.55 6.51 -3.25
C THR A 165 0.64 5.28 -3.23
N GLY A 166 -0.67 5.45 -3.04
CA GLY A 166 -1.62 4.34 -3.05
C GLY A 166 -1.60 3.56 -4.36
N ILE A 167 -1.55 4.23 -5.52
CA ILE A 167 -1.43 3.56 -6.83
C ILE A 167 -0.08 2.84 -6.96
N GLY A 168 1.01 3.54 -6.65
CA GLY A 168 2.38 3.00 -6.83
C GLY A 168 2.61 1.74 -6.00
N GLU A 169 2.29 1.80 -4.73
CA GLU A 169 2.49 0.68 -3.81
C GLU A 169 1.59 -0.50 -4.17
N GLU A 170 0.31 -0.27 -4.51
CA GLU A 170 -0.56 -1.37 -4.95
C GLU A 170 -0.09 -1.99 -6.26
N MET A 171 0.42 -1.20 -7.21
CA MET A 171 1.05 -1.72 -8.42
C MET A 171 2.18 -2.70 -8.08
N PHE A 172 3.11 -2.33 -7.21
CA PHE A 172 4.26 -3.15 -6.88
C PHE A 172 3.90 -4.37 -6.06
N PHE A 173 3.16 -4.19 -4.97
CA PHE A 173 2.87 -5.29 -4.05
C PHE A 173 1.78 -6.23 -4.56
N ARG A 174 0.71 -5.74 -5.22
CA ARG A 174 -0.42 -6.59 -5.67
C ARG A 174 -0.21 -7.08 -7.10
N ALA A 175 -0.03 -6.17 -8.06
CA ALA A 175 0.16 -6.54 -9.46
C ALA A 175 1.57 -7.09 -9.74
N GLY A 176 2.58 -6.69 -8.97
CA GLY A 176 3.94 -7.24 -8.98
C GLY A 176 4.04 -8.50 -8.12
N ILE A 177 4.40 -8.33 -6.85
CA ILE A 177 4.79 -9.44 -5.96
C ILE A 177 3.68 -10.48 -5.79
N GLN A 178 2.50 -10.08 -5.28
CA GLN A 178 1.40 -11.00 -4.99
C GLN A 178 1.00 -11.82 -6.23
N ARG A 179 0.89 -11.15 -7.40
CA ARG A 179 0.50 -11.81 -8.63
C ARG A 179 1.54 -12.79 -9.13
N ILE A 180 2.84 -12.44 -9.09
CA ILE A 180 3.93 -13.34 -9.48
C ILE A 180 3.93 -14.59 -8.60
N LEU A 181 3.81 -14.44 -7.28
CA LEU A 181 3.73 -15.56 -6.33
C LEU A 181 2.53 -16.47 -6.64
N ALA A 182 1.35 -15.90 -6.82
CA ALA A 182 0.13 -16.66 -7.13
C ALA A 182 0.22 -17.37 -8.51
N SER A 183 0.81 -16.71 -9.51
CA SER A 183 0.99 -17.29 -10.86
C SER A 183 2.01 -18.43 -10.89
N ALA A 184 2.87 -18.54 -9.88
CA ALA A 184 3.81 -19.65 -9.70
C ALA A 184 3.18 -20.89 -9.04
N GLY A 185 1.87 -20.92 -8.87
CA GLY A 185 1.16 -22.03 -8.21
C GLY A 185 1.12 -21.93 -6.68
N MET A 186 1.59 -20.83 -6.10
CA MET A 186 1.47 -20.61 -4.65
C MET A 186 0.00 -20.41 -4.26
N ASN A 187 -0.37 -20.93 -3.10
CA ASN A 187 -1.70 -20.68 -2.53
C ASN A 187 -1.97 -19.15 -2.49
N PRO A 188 -3.08 -18.67 -3.07
CA PRO A 188 -3.37 -17.22 -3.15
C PRO A 188 -3.37 -16.52 -1.80
N HIS A 189 -3.85 -17.19 -0.74
CA HIS A 189 -3.84 -16.62 0.61
C HIS A 189 -2.41 -16.43 1.12
N LEU A 190 -1.52 -17.40 0.88
CA LEU A 190 -0.12 -17.29 1.26
C LEU A 190 0.57 -16.18 0.46
N ALA A 191 0.30 -16.05 -0.84
CA ALA A 191 0.83 -14.96 -1.67
C ALA A 191 0.39 -13.58 -1.16
N ILE A 192 -0.89 -13.45 -0.73
CA ILE A 192 -1.41 -12.22 -0.12
C ILE A 192 -0.64 -11.87 1.16
N TRP A 193 -0.49 -12.83 2.08
CA TRP A 193 0.17 -12.58 3.36
C TRP A 193 1.67 -12.31 3.22
N ILE A 194 2.37 -12.97 2.28
CA ILE A 194 3.78 -12.66 1.97
C ILE A 194 3.89 -11.23 1.42
N ALA A 195 3.04 -10.84 0.47
CA ALA A 195 3.05 -9.48 -0.07
C ALA A 195 2.70 -8.43 0.99
N ALA A 196 1.77 -8.74 1.91
CA ALA A 196 1.40 -7.87 3.02
C ALA A 196 2.53 -7.72 4.04
N PHE A 197 3.24 -8.80 4.35
CA PHE A 197 4.42 -8.78 5.20
C PHE A 197 5.52 -7.89 4.60
N LEU A 198 5.84 -8.10 3.32
CA LEU A 198 6.85 -7.30 2.60
C LEU A 198 6.44 -5.83 2.50
N PHE A 199 5.16 -5.56 2.25
CA PHE A 199 4.59 -4.21 2.26
C PHE A 199 4.85 -3.50 3.59
N SER A 200 4.55 -4.14 4.71
CA SER A 200 4.78 -3.57 6.03
C SER A 200 6.27 -3.45 6.36
N ALA A 201 7.07 -4.47 6.03
CA ALA A 201 8.49 -4.51 6.32
C ALA A 201 9.28 -3.41 5.58
N MET A 202 8.89 -3.08 4.35
CA MET A 202 9.56 -2.03 3.56
C MET A 202 9.44 -0.62 4.15
N HIS A 203 8.50 -0.39 5.05
CA HIS A 203 8.40 0.91 5.73
C HIS A 203 9.44 1.09 6.84
N LEU A 204 10.08 0.00 7.29
CA LEU A 204 11.09 0.01 8.36
C LEU A 204 10.59 0.65 9.68
N GLN A 205 9.29 0.62 9.93
CA GLN A 205 8.60 1.16 11.09
C GLN A 205 7.95 0.03 11.88
N PHE A 206 8.60 -0.39 12.96
CA PHE A 206 8.17 -1.54 13.74
C PHE A 206 6.88 -1.25 14.54
N PHE A 207 6.75 -0.05 15.09
CA PHE A 207 5.61 0.32 15.93
C PHE A 207 4.29 0.53 15.16
N GLY A 208 4.33 0.39 13.82
CA GLY A 208 3.17 0.32 12.94
C GLY A 208 3.09 -0.96 12.12
N PHE A 209 3.93 -1.96 12.39
CA PHE A 209 4.12 -3.14 11.52
C PHE A 209 2.85 -3.98 11.36
N PHE A 210 2.24 -4.42 12.47
CA PHE A 210 1.09 -5.32 12.42
C PHE A 210 -0.17 -4.67 11.83
N PRO A 211 -0.55 -3.44 12.23
CA PRO A 211 -1.67 -2.74 11.59
C PRO A 211 -1.48 -2.58 10.08
N ARG A 212 -0.28 -2.19 9.65
CA ARG A 212 0.06 -2.00 8.24
C ARG A 212 0.04 -3.33 7.47
N MET A 213 0.51 -4.42 8.08
CA MET A 213 0.45 -5.76 7.49
C MET A 213 -1.00 -6.22 7.29
N LEU A 214 -1.90 -6.00 8.27
CA LEU A 214 -3.32 -6.32 8.13
C LEU A 214 -4.00 -5.47 7.05
N LEU A 215 -3.70 -4.17 6.99
CA LEU A 215 -4.17 -3.28 5.93
C LEU A 215 -3.66 -3.75 4.57
N GLY A 216 -2.39 -4.15 4.51
CA GLY A 216 -1.80 -4.77 3.34
C GLY A 216 -2.51 -6.05 2.90
N ALA A 217 -2.85 -6.94 3.83
CA ALA A 217 -3.63 -8.13 3.51
C ALA A 217 -5.03 -7.78 2.99
N PHE A 218 -5.71 -6.80 3.59
CA PHE A 218 -6.99 -6.31 3.12
C PHE A 218 -6.93 -5.83 1.65
N PHE A 219 -5.95 -5.00 1.30
CA PHE A 219 -5.74 -4.57 -0.10
C PHE A 219 -5.43 -5.77 -1.02
N GLY A 220 -4.65 -6.74 -0.54
CA GLY A 220 -4.36 -7.98 -1.26
C GLY A 220 -5.61 -8.79 -1.57
N TYR A 221 -6.55 -8.89 -0.62
CA TYR A 221 -7.84 -9.55 -0.82
C TYR A 221 -8.75 -8.77 -1.77
N LEU A 222 -8.76 -7.44 -1.73
CA LEU A 222 -9.48 -6.61 -2.70
C LEU A 222 -8.98 -6.86 -4.13
N TYR A 223 -7.66 -6.88 -4.34
CA TYR A 223 -7.07 -7.18 -5.64
C TYR A 223 -7.42 -8.60 -6.11
N TYR A 224 -7.30 -9.58 -5.23
CA TYR A 224 -7.61 -10.97 -5.54
C TYR A 224 -9.07 -11.17 -5.97
N SER A 225 -10.01 -10.53 -5.27
CA SER A 225 -11.45 -10.66 -5.52
C SER A 225 -11.93 -9.91 -6.76
N THR A 226 -11.35 -8.73 -7.05
CA THR A 226 -11.80 -7.86 -8.14
C THR A 226 -10.98 -7.98 -9.41
N ARG A 227 -9.74 -8.49 -9.30
CA ARG A 227 -8.75 -8.51 -10.38
C ARG A 227 -8.48 -7.13 -11.01
N SER A 228 -8.82 -6.09 -10.31
CA SER A 228 -8.60 -4.69 -10.68
C SER A 228 -7.66 -4.06 -9.69
N ILE A 229 -6.63 -3.36 -10.20
CA ILE A 229 -5.71 -2.59 -9.36
C ILE A 229 -6.39 -1.36 -8.76
N TRP A 230 -7.43 -0.85 -9.42
CA TRP A 230 -8.09 0.40 -9.03
C TRP A 230 -8.86 0.28 -7.71
N VAL A 231 -9.34 -0.92 -7.35
CA VAL A 231 -10.10 -1.13 -6.12
C VAL A 231 -9.21 -1.05 -4.88
N PRO A 232 -8.10 -1.82 -4.77
CA PRO A 232 -7.18 -1.65 -3.65
C PRO A 232 -6.47 -0.29 -3.67
N ALA A 233 -6.12 0.27 -4.85
CA ALA A 233 -5.53 1.59 -4.95
C ALA A 233 -6.46 2.69 -4.43
N LEU A 234 -7.77 2.60 -4.69
CA LEU A 234 -8.76 3.51 -4.09
C LEU A 234 -8.83 3.35 -2.57
N ALA A 235 -8.87 2.12 -2.07
CA ALA A 235 -8.92 1.87 -0.63
C ALA A 235 -7.68 2.43 0.07
N HIS A 236 -6.50 2.22 -0.52
CA HIS A 236 -5.24 2.76 -0.04
C HIS A 236 -5.20 4.29 -0.10
N ALA A 237 -5.59 4.87 -1.25
CA ALA A 237 -5.66 6.31 -1.43
C ALA A 237 -6.61 6.98 -0.42
N LEU A 238 -7.76 6.37 -0.14
CA LEU A 238 -8.70 6.84 0.88
C LEU A 238 -8.07 6.78 2.28
N ASN A 239 -7.43 5.66 2.63
CA ASN A 239 -6.74 5.51 3.91
C ASN A 239 -5.72 6.62 4.15
N ASN A 240 -4.83 6.85 3.19
CA ASN A 240 -3.79 7.87 3.31
C ASN A 240 -4.36 9.29 3.24
N SER A 241 -5.38 9.54 2.41
CA SER A 241 -6.02 10.85 2.30
C SER A 241 -6.76 11.24 3.57
N ILE A 242 -7.35 10.28 4.30
CA ILE A 242 -7.97 10.54 5.61
C ILE A 242 -6.93 11.08 6.59
N VAL A 243 -5.72 10.52 6.61
CA VAL A 243 -4.63 11.02 7.47
C VAL A 243 -4.27 12.46 7.11
N VAL A 244 -4.09 12.75 5.81
CA VAL A 244 -3.78 14.12 5.32
C VAL A 244 -4.87 15.11 5.69
N VAL A 245 -6.14 14.77 5.44
CA VAL A 245 -7.30 15.62 5.73
C VAL A 245 -7.43 15.85 7.24
N ASN A 246 -7.30 14.79 8.03
CA ASN A 246 -7.40 14.88 9.49
C ASN A 246 -6.32 15.79 10.08
N SER A 247 -5.06 15.61 9.70
CA SER A 247 -3.96 16.47 10.13
C SER A 247 -4.18 17.94 9.72
N TRP A 248 -4.64 18.17 8.50
CA TRP A 248 -4.95 19.51 8.02
C TRP A 248 -6.07 20.18 8.83
N LEU A 249 -7.15 19.46 9.15
CA LEU A 249 -8.27 19.96 9.96
C LEU A 249 -7.82 20.30 11.39
N ILE A 250 -7.01 19.43 12.01
CA ILE A 250 -6.46 19.65 13.35
C ILE A 250 -5.57 20.89 13.36
N ASN A 251 -4.62 20.98 12.43
CA ASN A 251 -3.67 22.10 12.35
C ASN A 251 -4.35 23.44 11.99
N LYS A 252 -5.51 23.41 11.32
CA LYS A 252 -6.38 24.57 11.07
C LYS A 252 -7.21 24.99 12.27
N GLY A 253 -7.30 24.17 13.30
CA GLY A 253 -8.21 24.42 14.44
C GLY A 253 -9.68 24.24 14.09
N PHE A 254 -10.02 23.48 13.03
CA PHE A 254 -11.42 23.19 12.65
C PHE A 254 -12.02 22.02 13.43
N THR A 255 -11.23 21.35 14.26
CA THR A 255 -11.70 20.25 15.08
C THR A 255 -12.04 20.72 16.49
N SER A 256 -13.17 20.24 17.03
CA SER A 256 -13.52 20.46 18.42
C SER A 256 -12.63 19.66 19.37
N ASP A 257 -12.49 20.10 20.63
CA ASP A 257 -11.79 19.34 21.66
C ASP A 257 -12.34 17.91 21.81
N GLY A 258 -13.66 17.76 21.61
CA GLY A 258 -14.34 16.46 21.62
C GLY A 258 -13.88 15.55 20.47
N TYR A 259 -13.64 16.09 19.28
CA TYR A 259 -13.13 15.33 18.15
C TYR A 259 -11.67 14.90 18.38
N GLN A 260 -10.81 15.81 18.84
CA GLN A 260 -9.43 15.49 19.17
C GLN A 260 -9.37 14.41 20.25
N LYS A 261 -10.15 14.56 21.32
CA LYS A 261 -10.24 13.55 22.37
C LYS A 261 -10.75 12.21 21.85
N PHE A 262 -11.71 12.20 20.94
CA PHE A 262 -12.22 10.97 20.32
C PHE A 262 -11.14 10.27 19.47
N THR A 263 -10.31 11.01 18.73
CA THR A 263 -9.24 10.44 17.91
C THR A 263 -8.02 9.99 18.70
N GLU A 264 -7.78 10.61 19.86
CA GLU A 264 -6.65 10.31 20.75
C GLU A 264 -6.98 9.27 21.84
N THR A 265 -8.27 9.05 22.11
CA THR A 265 -8.68 8.11 23.17
C THR A 265 -8.77 6.70 22.62
N SER A 266 -8.17 5.75 23.35
CA SER A 266 -8.32 4.33 23.06
C SER A 266 -9.79 3.92 23.04
N PRO A 267 -10.23 3.16 22.03
CA PRO A 267 -11.61 2.73 21.97
C PRO A 267 -11.95 1.79 23.13
N GLU A 268 -13.14 1.96 23.69
CA GLU A 268 -13.64 1.05 24.71
C GLU A 268 -13.69 -0.41 24.21
N LEU A 269 -13.30 -1.36 25.06
CA LEU A 269 -13.16 -2.78 24.66
C LEU A 269 -14.41 -3.34 23.97
N TYR A 270 -15.63 -2.93 24.41
CA TYR A 270 -16.85 -3.37 23.75
C TYR A 270 -16.98 -2.87 22.31
N MET A 271 -16.49 -1.65 22.01
CA MET A 271 -16.46 -1.12 20.64
C MET A 271 -15.52 -1.95 19.74
N VAL A 272 -14.38 -2.32 20.28
CA VAL A 272 -13.40 -3.19 19.58
C VAL A 272 -14.01 -4.57 19.30
N VAL A 273 -14.65 -5.17 20.27
CA VAL A 273 -15.29 -6.50 20.12
C VAL A 273 -16.42 -6.43 19.09
N ILE A 274 -17.28 -5.42 19.17
CA ILE A 274 -18.36 -5.21 18.18
C ILE A 274 -17.76 -4.99 16.79
N SER A 275 -16.76 -4.13 16.67
CA SER A 275 -16.02 -3.88 15.42
C SER A 275 -15.46 -5.16 14.83
N ALA A 276 -14.78 -5.99 15.63
CA ALA A 276 -14.23 -7.26 15.17
C ALA A 276 -15.32 -8.24 14.70
N ILE A 277 -16.40 -8.38 15.46
CA ILE A 277 -17.53 -9.26 15.10
C ILE A 277 -18.19 -8.79 13.81
N VAL A 278 -18.52 -7.50 13.70
CA VAL A 278 -19.18 -6.93 12.50
C VAL A 278 -18.25 -7.03 11.29
N THR A 279 -16.94 -6.83 11.47
CA THR A 279 -15.92 -7.04 10.44
C THR A 279 -15.92 -8.48 9.95
N LEU A 280 -15.92 -9.46 10.84
CA LEU A 280 -15.95 -10.88 10.48
C LEU A 280 -17.25 -11.25 9.74
N ILE A 281 -18.38 -10.75 10.19
CA ILE A 281 -19.68 -10.94 9.52
C ILE A 281 -19.64 -10.33 8.12
N PHE A 282 -19.21 -9.07 8.01
CA PHE A 282 -19.12 -8.37 6.73
C PHE A 282 -18.19 -9.09 5.75
N ILE A 283 -16.99 -9.46 6.19
CA ILE A 283 -16.03 -10.24 5.38
C ILE A 283 -16.67 -11.56 4.95
N THR A 284 -17.35 -12.29 5.84
CA THR A 284 -17.96 -13.58 5.53
C THR A 284 -19.09 -13.45 4.50
N LEU A 285 -19.93 -12.42 4.62
CA LEU A 285 -21.03 -12.14 3.69
C LEU A 285 -20.49 -11.68 2.32
N CYS A 286 -19.52 -10.78 2.32
CA CYS A 286 -18.86 -10.34 1.10
C CYS A 286 -18.06 -11.48 0.46
N TRP A 287 -17.37 -12.30 1.25
CA TRP A 287 -16.62 -13.47 0.77
C TRP A 287 -17.51 -14.39 -0.06
N ARG A 288 -18.68 -14.78 0.46
CA ARG A 288 -19.62 -15.64 -0.26
C ARG A 288 -20.12 -15.02 -1.57
N ARG A 289 -20.29 -13.69 -1.61
CA ARG A 289 -20.82 -12.98 -2.76
C ARG A 289 -19.77 -12.63 -3.81
N PHE A 290 -18.55 -12.33 -3.39
CA PHE A 290 -17.44 -11.92 -4.26
C PHE A 290 -16.54 -13.08 -4.66
N PHE A 291 -16.37 -14.09 -3.81
CA PHE A 291 -15.42 -15.19 -4.03
C PHE A 291 -16.02 -16.43 -4.71
N ASN A 292 -17.34 -16.65 -4.64
CA ASN A 292 -17.97 -17.76 -5.38
C ASN A 292 -17.98 -17.55 -6.92
N HIS A 293 -17.63 -16.34 -7.39
CA HIS A 293 -17.49 -16.04 -8.82
C HIS A 293 -16.04 -16.06 -9.33
N SER A 294 -15.05 -16.28 -8.47
CA SER A 294 -13.62 -16.19 -8.83
C SER A 294 -12.88 -17.52 -8.76
N THR A 295 -13.45 -18.58 -9.26
CA THR A 295 -12.68 -19.81 -9.54
C THR A 295 -11.79 -19.57 -10.75
N GLN A 296 -10.50 -19.48 -10.53
CA GLN A 296 -9.35 -19.40 -11.44
C GLN A 296 -8.84 -17.97 -11.73
N LEU A 297 -7.67 -17.65 -11.12
CA LEU A 297 -6.74 -16.73 -11.76
C LEU A 297 -6.52 -17.23 -13.19
N PRO A 298 -6.52 -16.38 -14.23
CA PRO A 298 -6.14 -16.83 -15.55
C PRO A 298 -4.75 -17.47 -15.43
N GLU A 299 -4.68 -18.77 -15.66
CA GLU A 299 -3.42 -19.45 -15.85
C GLU A 299 -2.65 -18.65 -16.89
N CYS A 300 -1.36 -18.41 -16.63
CA CYS A 300 -0.49 -17.89 -17.66
C CYS A 300 -0.59 -18.86 -18.83
N ARG A 301 -1.33 -18.50 -19.86
CA ARG A 301 -1.38 -19.31 -21.09
C ARG A 301 0.00 -19.21 -21.72
N ASP A 302 0.66 -20.38 -21.75
CA ASP A 302 1.93 -20.60 -22.44
C ASP A 302 1.91 -20.13 -23.89
#